data_b1e745445fb1128e7d8718e4bcc595ba
#
_entry.id   b1e745445fb1128e7d8718e4bcc595ba
#
_cell.length_a   1.000
_cell.length_b   1.000
_cell.length_c   1.000
_cell.angle_alpha   90.00
_cell.angle_beta   90.00
_cell.angle_gamma   90.00
#
_symmetry.space_group_name_H-M   'P 1'
#
loop_
_entity.id
_entity.type
_entity.pdbx_description
1 polymer ?
#
loop_
_entity_poly.entity_id
_entity_poly.type
_entity_poly.pdbx_seq_one_letter_code
_entity_poly.pdbx_strand_id
1 'polypeptide(L)'
;GSEYIKSTGDYLFYSEIQTLINNFIANDIKQDDIQSYIKALKQLLNDLEENLKNLFKSKNKIKQKIAHHIEGAILAPLLIYNSHNAADEEIEATIKQILSFDPKFDIEEVYNYFSLRAKSYGVTASYQPIFSSLDKIIFEGKNPTDYRDSNNNELHVNRRLNVWGSGGAHKTYFNKIDGIIIDIFNKPIEEQPQGIADMGCGDGMFLKHLHQLILGKTLRGKQIEKYPLILVGADLNKKAIEESRKNLDKV
;
A
#
# COMPACT_ATOMS: atom_id res chain seq x y z
N GLY A 1 -11.08 1.09 22.99
CA GLY A 1 -9.65 1.30 23.05
C GLY A 1 -8.90 0.24 23.84
N SER A 2 -8.71 0.44 25.14
CA SER A 2 -7.86 -0.45 25.96
C SER A 2 -8.37 -1.88 26.08
N GLU A 3 -9.68 -2.10 26.15
CA GLU A 3 -10.28 -3.45 26.16
C GLU A 3 -10.08 -4.18 24.84
N TYR A 4 -10.15 -3.47 23.72
CA TYR A 4 -9.88 -4.03 22.41
C TYR A 4 -8.42 -4.52 22.31
N ILE A 5 -7.49 -3.71 22.76
CA ILE A 5 -6.06 -4.03 22.71
C ILE A 5 -5.69 -5.13 23.71
N LYS A 6 -6.27 -5.11 24.93
CA LYS A 6 -6.09 -6.18 25.91
C LYS A 6 -6.70 -7.51 25.45
N SER A 7 -7.84 -7.49 24.78
CA SER A 7 -8.45 -8.70 24.21
C SER A 7 -7.70 -9.23 22.99
N THR A 8 -6.90 -8.41 22.31
CA THR A 8 -5.98 -8.86 21.27
C THR A 8 -4.70 -9.46 21.86
N GLY A 9 -4.35 -9.16 23.11
CA GLY A 9 -3.21 -9.75 23.83
C GLY A 9 -3.36 -11.25 24.12
N ASP A 10 -4.58 -11.77 24.16
CA ASP A 10 -4.84 -13.21 24.20
C ASP A 10 -4.51 -13.93 22.89
N TYR A 11 -4.14 -13.17 21.85
CA TYR A 11 -3.75 -13.67 20.54
C TYR A 11 -2.23 -13.67 20.38
N LEU A 12 -1.54 -14.55 21.10
CA LEU A 12 -0.10 -14.79 20.94
C LEU A 12 0.25 -15.03 19.46
N PHE A 13 -0.60 -15.73 18.74
CA PHE A 13 -0.41 -15.96 17.31
C PHE A 13 -0.63 -14.70 16.43
N TYR A 14 -1.33 -13.67 16.92
CA TYR A 14 -1.40 -12.41 16.16
C TYR A 14 0.00 -11.79 16.01
N SER A 15 0.81 -11.86 17.06
CA SER A 15 2.21 -11.41 17.00
C SER A 15 3.05 -12.29 16.05
N GLU A 16 2.79 -13.60 16.01
CA GLU A 16 3.44 -14.53 15.08
C GLU A 16 3.04 -14.26 13.63
N ILE A 17 1.75 -14.06 13.35
CA ILE A 17 1.25 -13.62 12.03
C ILE A 17 1.87 -12.29 11.65
N GLN A 18 1.87 -11.29 12.52
CA GLN A 18 2.46 -9.99 12.23
C GLN A 18 3.95 -10.08 11.94
N THR A 19 4.67 -10.90 12.68
CA THR A 19 6.10 -11.14 12.44
C THR A 19 6.31 -11.78 11.07
N LEU A 20 5.53 -12.79 10.72
CA LEU A 20 5.57 -13.46 9.43
C LEU A 20 5.28 -12.47 8.28
N ILE A 21 4.21 -11.67 8.41
CA ILE A 21 3.83 -10.66 7.42
C ILE A 21 4.91 -9.60 7.28
N ASN A 22 5.46 -9.10 8.39
CA ASN A 22 6.50 -8.09 8.36
C ASN A 22 7.76 -8.60 7.68
N ASN A 23 8.18 -9.83 7.96
CA ASN A 23 9.34 -10.45 7.31
C ASN A 23 9.10 -10.62 5.81
N PHE A 24 7.90 -11.02 5.42
CA PHE A 24 7.51 -11.16 4.02
C PHE A 24 7.53 -9.81 3.28
N ILE A 25 6.95 -8.76 3.86
CA ILE A 25 6.93 -7.42 3.29
C ILE A 25 8.33 -6.80 3.25
N ALA A 26 9.15 -6.99 4.31
CA ALA A 26 10.51 -6.44 4.39
C ALA A 26 11.46 -7.03 3.35
N ASN A 27 11.27 -8.29 2.97
CA ASN A 27 12.13 -9.01 2.02
C ASN A 27 11.78 -8.76 0.54
N ASP A 28 10.96 -7.75 0.24
CA ASP A 28 10.59 -7.37 -1.14
C ASP A 28 9.86 -8.46 -1.94
N ILE A 29 9.12 -9.34 -1.26
CA ILE A 29 8.22 -10.35 -1.87
C ILE A 29 8.88 -11.05 -3.06
N LYS A 30 9.95 -11.81 -2.83
CA LYS A 30 10.58 -12.63 -3.87
C LYS A 30 9.80 -13.94 -4.06
N GLN A 31 9.84 -14.47 -5.27
CA GLN A 31 9.08 -15.68 -5.63
C GLN A 31 9.45 -16.89 -4.76
N ASP A 32 10.72 -17.04 -4.39
CA ASP A 32 11.18 -18.13 -3.53
C ASP A 32 10.69 -18.01 -2.08
N ASP A 33 10.38 -16.78 -1.63
CA ASP A 33 9.92 -16.52 -0.26
C ASP A 33 8.42 -16.77 -0.11
N ILE A 34 7.63 -16.71 -1.20
CA ILE A 34 6.18 -16.88 -1.13
C ILE A 34 5.79 -18.30 -0.72
N GLN A 35 6.47 -19.32 -1.22
CA GLN A 35 6.18 -20.72 -0.88
C GLN A 35 6.47 -21.00 0.60
N SER A 36 7.57 -20.46 1.12
CA SER A 36 7.90 -20.53 2.54
C SER A 36 6.88 -19.79 3.40
N TYR A 37 6.42 -18.61 2.92
CA TYR A 37 5.36 -17.84 3.57
C TYR A 37 4.04 -18.60 3.59
N ILE A 38 3.59 -19.16 2.46
CA ILE A 38 2.35 -19.93 2.37
C ILE A 38 2.41 -21.15 3.27
N LYS A 39 3.54 -21.86 3.29
CA LYS A 39 3.71 -23.03 4.16
C LYS A 39 3.58 -22.68 5.64
N ALA A 40 4.28 -21.62 6.09
CA ALA A 40 4.19 -21.14 7.46
C ALA A 40 2.79 -20.61 7.79
N LEU A 41 2.15 -19.89 6.84
CA LEU A 41 0.79 -19.40 6.99
C LEU A 41 -0.22 -20.54 7.10
N LYS A 42 -0.14 -21.59 6.26
CA LYS A 42 -1.01 -22.75 6.34
C LYS A 42 -0.90 -23.48 7.70
N GLN A 43 0.31 -23.59 8.23
CA GLN A 43 0.51 -24.16 9.55
C GLN A 43 -0.20 -23.34 10.63
N LEU A 44 -0.02 -22.01 10.62
CA LEU A 44 -0.72 -21.10 11.53
C LEU A 44 -2.24 -21.13 11.31
N LEU A 45 -2.73 -21.18 10.06
CA LEU A 45 -4.16 -21.23 9.77
C LEU A 45 -4.82 -22.49 10.28
N ASN A 46 -4.17 -23.65 10.25
CA ASN A 46 -4.71 -24.89 10.81
C ASN A 46 -4.99 -24.76 12.31
N ASP A 47 -4.09 -24.05 13.04
CA ASP A 47 -4.26 -23.82 14.48
C ASP A 47 -5.29 -22.71 14.78
N LEU A 48 -5.59 -21.88 13.79
CA LEU A 48 -6.40 -20.68 13.91
C LEU A 48 -7.81 -20.78 13.36
N GLU A 49 -8.05 -21.71 12.46
CA GLU A 49 -9.30 -21.81 11.69
C GLU A 49 -10.52 -21.84 12.61
N GLU A 50 -10.48 -22.69 13.63
CA GLU A 50 -11.59 -22.80 14.58
C GLU A 50 -11.78 -21.51 15.39
N ASN A 51 -10.69 -20.90 15.82
CA ASN A 51 -10.72 -19.64 16.57
C ASN A 51 -11.27 -18.50 15.73
N LEU A 52 -10.84 -18.34 14.48
CA LEU A 52 -11.34 -17.32 13.58
C LEU A 52 -12.83 -17.54 13.26
N LYS A 53 -13.23 -18.77 12.92
CA LYS A 53 -14.65 -19.11 12.70
C LYS A 53 -15.52 -18.79 13.92
N ASN A 54 -15.02 -19.03 15.13
CA ASN A 54 -15.73 -18.71 16.36
C ASN A 54 -15.82 -17.19 16.59
N LEU A 55 -14.78 -16.43 16.23
CA LEU A 55 -14.81 -14.96 16.29
C LEU A 55 -15.83 -14.38 15.30
N PHE A 56 -15.89 -14.87 14.05
CA PHE A 56 -16.86 -14.44 13.05
C PHE A 56 -18.32 -14.75 13.45
N LYS A 57 -18.55 -15.90 14.05
CA LYS A 57 -19.88 -16.31 14.56
C LYS A 57 -20.30 -15.61 15.84
N SER A 58 -19.40 -14.91 16.51
CA SER A 58 -19.69 -14.24 17.77
C SER A 58 -20.74 -13.15 17.60
N LYS A 59 -21.68 -13.04 18.57
CA LYS A 59 -22.60 -11.91 18.65
C LYS A 59 -21.92 -10.61 19.14
N ASN A 60 -20.70 -10.71 19.66
CA ASN A 60 -19.92 -9.57 20.12
C ASN A 60 -19.26 -8.86 18.93
N LYS A 61 -19.70 -7.62 18.65
CA LYS A 61 -19.16 -6.80 17.55
C LYS A 61 -17.66 -6.53 17.63
N ILE A 62 -17.09 -6.50 18.84
CA ILE A 62 -15.64 -6.31 19.01
C ILE A 62 -14.90 -7.56 18.52
N LYS A 63 -15.39 -8.75 18.87
CA LYS A 63 -14.80 -10.02 18.39
C LYS A 63 -14.88 -10.16 16.87
N GLN A 64 -16.01 -9.78 16.27
CA GLN A 64 -16.13 -9.74 14.80
C GLN A 64 -15.13 -8.77 14.15
N LYS A 65 -14.95 -7.58 14.71
CA LYS A 65 -13.96 -6.61 14.21
C LYS A 65 -12.53 -7.13 14.34
N ILE A 66 -12.22 -7.85 15.40
CA ILE A 66 -10.91 -8.51 15.57
C ILE A 66 -10.70 -9.54 14.46
N ALA A 67 -11.71 -10.39 14.19
CA ALA A 67 -11.63 -11.39 13.12
C ALA A 67 -11.35 -10.73 11.76
N HIS A 68 -12.11 -9.70 11.38
CA HIS A 68 -11.87 -8.95 10.13
C HIS A 68 -10.50 -8.26 10.08
N HIS A 69 -9.98 -7.80 11.22
CA HIS A 69 -8.65 -7.21 11.27
C HIS A 69 -7.56 -8.25 11.00
N ILE A 70 -7.66 -9.42 11.62
CA ILE A 70 -6.73 -10.55 11.40
C ILE A 70 -6.82 -11.02 9.96
N GLU A 71 -8.03 -11.25 9.45
CA GLU A 71 -8.28 -11.64 8.07
C GLU A 71 -7.64 -10.65 7.07
N GLY A 72 -7.91 -9.36 7.23
CA GLY A 72 -7.35 -8.33 6.35
C GLY A 72 -5.82 -8.25 6.41
N ALA A 73 -5.23 -8.46 7.59
CA ALA A 73 -3.78 -8.48 7.74
C ALA A 73 -3.13 -9.65 6.98
N ILE A 74 -3.79 -10.80 6.92
CA ILE A 74 -3.31 -11.99 6.21
C ILE A 74 -3.59 -11.87 4.70
N LEU A 75 -4.77 -11.40 4.32
CA LEU A 75 -5.20 -11.34 2.92
C LEU A 75 -4.44 -10.28 2.11
N ALA A 76 -4.13 -9.14 2.71
CA ALA A 76 -3.51 -8.04 1.98
C ALA A 76 -2.18 -8.41 1.32
N PRO A 77 -1.20 -9.06 1.99
CA PRO A 77 0.04 -9.51 1.35
C PRO A 77 -0.19 -10.51 0.21
N LEU A 78 -1.10 -11.46 0.39
CA LEU A 78 -1.43 -12.48 -0.63
C LEU A 78 -2.06 -11.85 -1.86
N LEU A 79 -3.02 -10.94 -1.69
CA LEU A 79 -3.67 -10.21 -2.76
C LEU A 79 -2.69 -9.33 -3.52
N ILE A 80 -1.80 -8.63 -2.80
CA ILE A 80 -0.75 -7.79 -3.39
C ILE A 80 0.17 -8.65 -4.25
N TYR A 81 0.64 -9.77 -3.71
CA TYR A 81 1.52 -10.68 -4.45
C TYR A 81 0.84 -11.21 -5.71
N ASN A 82 -0.40 -11.72 -5.60
CA ASN A 82 -1.15 -12.26 -6.72
C ASN A 82 -1.45 -11.21 -7.80
N SER A 83 -1.53 -9.95 -7.44
CA SER A 83 -1.73 -8.85 -8.39
C SER A 83 -0.47 -8.46 -9.18
N HIS A 84 0.71 -8.83 -8.68
CA HIS A 84 2.01 -8.52 -9.29
C HIS A 84 2.54 -9.62 -10.20
N ASN A 85 2.18 -10.85 -9.88
CA ASN A 85 2.70 -12.04 -10.56
C ASN A 85 1.59 -12.67 -11.39
N ALA A 86 1.94 -13.60 -12.27
CA ALA A 86 0.95 -14.45 -12.91
C ALA A 86 0.14 -15.17 -11.83
N ALA A 87 -1.16 -15.28 -12.03
CA ALA A 87 -2.07 -15.89 -11.06
C ALA A 87 -1.53 -17.25 -10.60
N ASP A 88 -1.32 -17.39 -9.29
CA ASP A 88 -0.85 -18.62 -8.66
C ASP A 88 -2.06 -19.30 -8.03
N GLU A 89 -2.39 -20.51 -8.53
CA GLU A 89 -3.55 -21.26 -8.08
C GLU A 89 -3.51 -21.62 -6.59
N GLU A 90 -2.33 -21.83 -6.02
CA GLU A 90 -2.17 -22.12 -4.60
C GLU A 90 -2.44 -20.90 -3.73
N ILE A 91 -2.01 -19.73 -4.17
CA ILE A 91 -2.30 -18.46 -3.49
C ILE A 91 -3.79 -18.16 -3.56
N GLU A 92 -4.40 -18.31 -4.73
CA GLU A 92 -5.84 -18.11 -4.90
C GLU A 92 -6.63 -19.04 -3.99
N ALA A 93 -6.30 -20.34 -3.97
CA ALA A 93 -6.94 -21.31 -3.09
C ALA A 93 -6.77 -20.93 -1.61
N THR A 94 -5.60 -20.46 -1.21
CA THR A 94 -5.34 -20.01 0.17
C THR A 94 -6.17 -18.77 0.52
N ILE A 95 -6.28 -17.80 -0.37
CA ILE A 95 -7.14 -16.62 -0.18
C ILE A 95 -8.60 -17.05 -0.02
N LYS A 96 -9.11 -17.90 -0.91
CA LYS A 96 -10.48 -18.40 -0.85
C LYS A 96 -10.76 -19.21 0.41
N GLN A 97 -9.81 -20.00 0.88
CA GLN A 97 -9.90 -20.69 2.15
C GLN A 97 -10.10 -19.71 3.32
N ILE A 98 -9.28 -18.65 3.40
CA ILE A 98 -9.38 -17.64 4.45
C ILE A 98 -10.74 -16.93 4.39
N LEU A 99 -11.18 -16.52 3.20
CA LEU A 99 -12.49 -15.89 3.01
C LEU A 99 -13.65 -16.78 3.44
N SER A 100 -13.51 -18.10 3.34
CA SER A 100 -14.54 -19.05 3.76
C SER A 100 -14.77 -19.14 5.28
N PHE A 101 -13.90 -18.52 6.08
CA PHE A 101 -14.06 -18.49 7.54
C PHE A 101 -15.21 -17.58 7.98
N ASP A 102 -15.54 -16.54 7.21
CA ASP A 102 -16.78 -15.78 7.42
C ASP A 102 -17.91 -16.40 6.57
N PRO A 103 -18.92 -17.04 7.20
CA PRO A 103 -19.98 -17.71 6.48
C PRO A 103 -20.95 -16.77 5.75
N LYS A 104 -20.77 -15.48 5.86
CA LYS A 104 -21.62 -14.45 5.21
C LYS A 104 -21.18 -14.14 3.80
N PHE A 105 -19.96 -14.55 3.41
CA PHE A 105 -19.41 -14.20 2.12
C PHE A 105 -19.79 -15.20 1.02
N ASP A 106 -20.18 -14.66 -0.14
CA ASP A 106 -20.00 -15.36 -1.40
C ASP A 106 -18.52 -15.27 -1.78
N ILE A 107 -17.81 -16.39 -1.73
CA ILE A 107 -16.35 -16.45 -1.81
C ILE A 107 -15.87 -15.93 -3.17
N GLU A 108 -16.55 -16.30 -4.27
CA GLU A 108 -16.14 -15.87 -5.60
C GLU A 108 -16.35 -14.37 -5.81
N GLU A 109 -17.49 -13.85 -5.37
CA GLU A 109 -17.79 -12.43 -5.47
C GLU A 109 -16.78 -11.60 -4.67
N VAL A 110 -16.51 -12.00 -3.42
CA VAL A 110 -15.61 -11.27 -2.52
C VAL A 110 -14.16 -11.41 -2.96
N TYR A 111 -13.73 -12.57 -3.42
CA TYR A 111 -12.41 -12.77 -4.00
C TYR A 111 -12.16 -11.82 -5.19
N ASN A 112 -13.11 -11.80 -6.15
CA ASN A 112 -13.03 -10.90 -7.29
C ASN A 112 -12.99 -9.43 -6.87
N TYR A 113 -13.83 -9.04 -5.92
CA TYR A 113 -13.88 -7.67 -5.39
C TYR A 113 -12.53 -7.24 -4.79
N PHE A 114 -11.89 -8.08 -3.97
CA PHE A 114 -10.62 -7.76 -3.35
C PHE A 114 -9.45 -7.82 -4.33
N SER A 115 -9.44 -8.79 -5.25
CA SER A 115 -8.39 -8.93 -6.26
C SER A 115 -8.29 -7.71 -7.17
N LEU A 116 -9.42 -7.16 -7.60
CA LEU A 116 -9.45 -5.92 -8.39
C LEU A 116 -8.90 -4.70 -7.63
N ARG A 117 -8.89 -4.75 -6.31
CA ARG A 117 -8.44 -3.66 -5.43
C ARG A 117 -7.10 -3.92 -4.76
N ALA A 118 -6.47 -5.03 -5.07
CA ALA A 118 -5.26 -5.50 -4.39
C ALA A 118 -4.17 -4.43 -4.29
N LYS A 119 -3.96 -3.65 -5.35
CA LYS A 119 -2.98 -2.57 -5.37
C LYS A 119 -3.26 -1.51 -4.30
N SER A 120 -4.52 -1.19 -4.04
CA SER A 120 -4.92 -0.20 -3.03
C SER A 120 -4.57 -0.62 -1.61
N TYR A 121 -4.43 -1.91 -1.35
CA TYR A 121 -4.03 -2.44 -0.03
C TYR A 121 -2.54 -2.25 0.26
N GLY A 122 -1.73 -1.95 -0.75
CA GLY A 122 -0.30 -1.71 -0.59
C GLY A 122 0.03 -0.61 0.41
N VAL A 123 -0.77 0.46 0.44
CA VAL A 123 -0.60 1.53 1.43
C VAL A 123 -0.83 1.01 2.85
N THR A 124 -1.95 0.33 3.09
CA THR A 124 -2.27 -0.21 4.43
C THR A 124 -1.27 -1.29 4.84
N ALA A 125 -0.93 -2.21 3.96
CA ALA A 125 0.04 -3.26 4.22
C ALA A 125 1.44 -2.69 4.51
N SER A 126 1.82 -1.57 3.90
CA SER A 126 3.10 -0.94 4.16
C SER A 126 3.30 -0.49 5.61
N TYR A 127 2.22 -0.25 6.35
CA TYR A 127 2.25 0.13 7.76
C TYR A 127 2.13 -1.06 8.73
N GLN A 128 2.14 -2.29 8.26
CA GLN A 128 2.14 -3.48 9.14
C GLN A 128 3.26 -3.46 10.19
N PRO A 129 4.49 -2.99 9.90
CA PRO A 129 5.54 -2.91 10.92
C PRO A 129 5.15 -2.08 12.14
N ILE A 130 4.49 -0.93 11.95
CA ILE A 130 4.03 -0.13 13.10
C ILE A 130 2.80 -0.74 13.77
N PHE A 131 1.90 -1.36 13.01
CA PHE A 131 0.72 -2.01 13.57
C PHE A 131 1.09 -3.19 14.49
N SER A 132 2.17 -3.91 14.19
CA SER A 132 2.69 -4.98 15.05
C SER A 132 3.32 -4.47 16.36
N SER A 133 3.54 -3.18 16.48
CA SER A 133 4.16 -2.54 17.65
C SER A 133 3.19 -1.64 18.42
N LEU A 134 1.89 -1.70 18.14
CA LEU A 134 0.89 -0.84 18.77
C LEU A 134 0.81 -1.00 20.29
N ASP A 135 1.01 -2.19 20.80
CA ASP A 135 1.09 -2.47 22.24
C ASP A 135 2.21 -1.68 22.90
N LYS A 136 3.41 -1.69 22.32
CA LYS A 136 4.57 -0.94 22.80
C LYS A 136 4.37 0.57 22.73
N ILE A 137 3.75 1.04 21.64
CA ILE A 137 3.44 2.46 21.47
C ILE A 137 2.44 2.92 22.52
N ILE A 138 1.36 2.16 22.75
CA ILE A 138 0.25 2.59 23.60
C ILE A 138 0.57 2.37 25.08
N PHE A 139 1.20 1.25 25.45
CA PHE A 139 1.40 0.89 26.85
C PHE A 139 2.79 1.25 27.37
N GLU A 140 3.81 1.31 26.51
CA GLU A 140 5.18 1.64 26.90
C GLU A 140 5.56 3.08 26.52
N GLY A 141 4.70 3.81 25.80
CA GLY A 141 4.96 5.18 25.37
C GLY A 141 6.07 5.31 24.33
N LYS A 142 6.40 4.24 23.58
CA LYS A 142 7.42 4.29 22.54
C LYS A 142 6.95 5.15 21.37
N ASN A 143 7.82 6.05 20.93
CA ASN A 143 7.51 6.91 19.77
C ASN A 143 7.75 6.12 18.46
N PRO A 144 6.75 6.06 17.55
CA PRO A 144 6.93 5.40 16.25
C PRO A 144 8.07 5.97 15.41
N THR A 145 8.40 7.25 15.57
CA THR A 145 9.48 7.90 14.83
C THR A 145 10.87 7.44 15.26
N ASP A 146 10.99 6.79 16.42
CA ASP A 146 12.23 6.22 16.91
C ASP A 146 12.59 4.88 16.23
N TYR A 147 11.66 4.34 15.44
CA TYR A 147 11.88 3.11 14.69
C TYR A 147 12.65 3.40 13.39
N ARG A 148 13.96 3.59 13.55
CA ARG A 148 14.91 3.76 12.44
C ARG A 148 16.08 2.80 12.60
N ASP A 149 16.61 2.32 11.47
CA ASP A 149 17.84 1.52 11.47
C ASP A 149 19.09 2.41 11.63
N SER A 150 20.26 1.78 11.69
CA SER A 150 21.55 2.47 11.79
C SER A 150 21.85 3.39 10.59
N ASN A 151 21.19 3.22 9.48
CA ASN A 151 21.29 4.02 8.26
C ASN A 151 20.21 5.10 8.16
N ASN A 152 19.46 5.31 9.26
CA ASN A 152 18.34 6.25 9.34
C ASN A 152 17.14 5.89 8.41
N ASN A 153 17.03 4.64 7.98
CA ASN A 153 15.86 4.18 7.25
C ASN A 153 14.69 3.95 8.21
N GLU A 154 13.48 4.24 7.75
CA GLU A 154 12.25 4.02 8.52
C GLU A 154 11.98 2.53 8.67
N LEU A 155 11.75 2.08 9.92
CA LEU A 155 11.35 0.70 10.23
C LEU A 155 9.84 0.56 10.48
N HIS A 156 9.13 1.67 10.65
CA HIS A 156 7.70 1.68 10.93
C HIS A 156 6.83 1.52 9.67
N VAL A 157 7.42 1.69 8.49
CA VAL A 157 6.74 1.62 7.20
C VAL A 157 7.64 1.06 6.12
N ASN A 158 7.11 0.17 5.27
CA ASN A 158 7.77 -0.21 4.03
C ASN A 158 7.47 0.86 2.96
N ARG A 159 8.39 1.81 2.76
CA ARG A 159 8.21 2.92 1.82
C ARG A 159 8.00 2.47 0.38
N ARG A 160 8.70 1.44 -0.07
CA ARG A 160 8.55 0.94 -1.43
C ARG A 160 7.13 0.43 -1.71
N LEU A 161 6.60 -0.37 -0.79
CA LEU A 161 5.23 -0.86 -0.88
C LEU A 161 4.20 0.27 -0.75
N ASN A 162 4.48 1.28 0.10
CA ASN A 162 3.64 2.46 0.27
C ASN A 162 3.52 3.25 -1.04
N VAL A 163 4.65 3.58 -1.66
CA VAL A 163 4.70 4.31 -2.94
C VAL A 163 4.02 3.51 -4.05
N TRP A 164 4.31 2.22 -4.14
CA TRP A 164 3.67 1.36 -5.12
C TRP A 164 2.13 1.29 -4.93
N GLY A 165 1.66 1.12 -3.71
CA GLY A 165 0.22 1.07 -3.40
C GLY A 165 -0.48 2.39 -3.67
N SER A 166 0.13 3.52 -3.27
CA SER A 166 -0.42 4.85 -3.51
C SER A 166 -0.54 5.18 -5.00
N GLY A 167 0.43 4.73 -5.81
CA GLY A 167 0.41 4.92 -7.26
C GLY A 167 -0.84 4.33 -7.95
N GLY A 168 -1.50 3.33 -7.35
CA GLY A 168 -2.76 2.79 -7.85
C GLY A 168 -3.97 3.73 -7.72
N ALA A 169 -3.98 4.55 -6.68
CA ALA A 169 -5.05 5.51 -6.42
C ALA A 169 -4.85 6.85 -7.18
N HIS A 170 -3.61 7.18 -7.53
CA HIS A 170 -3.24 8.48 -8.07
C HIS A 170 -3.90 8.80 -9.41
N LYS A 171 -4.12 7.82 -10.28
CA LYS A 171 -4.73 8.06 -11.61
C LYS A 171 -6.08 8.80 -11.53
N THR A 172 -6.89 8.47 -10.54
CA THR A 172 -8.19 9.13 -10.32
C THR A 172 -8.02 10.58 -9.87
N TYR A 173 -7.01 10.86 -9.04
CA TYR A 173 -6.73 12.22 -8.56
C TYR A 173 -6.08 13.05 -9.67
N PHE A 174 -5.18 12.49 -10.45
CA PHE A 174 -4.53 13.17 -11.56
C PHE A 174 -5.57 13.70 -12.55
N ASN A 175 -6.53 12.87 -12.97
CA ASN A 175 -7.59 13.28 -13.88
C ASN A 175 -8.47 14.43 -13.32
N LYS A 176 -8.61 14.55 -12.00
CA LYS A 176 -9.37 15.66 -11.39
C LYS A 176 -8.62 16.99 -11.44
N ILE A 177 -7.30 16.96 -11.46
CA ILE A 177 -6.45 18.14 -11.52
C ILE A 177 -6.27 18.61 -12.96
N ASP A 178 -6.47 17.75 -13.95
CA ASP A 178 -6.24 18.03 -15.37
C ASP A 178 -6.89 19.34 -15.82
N GLY A 179 -8.15 19.58 -15.46
CA GLY A 179 -8.85 20.79 -15.82
C GLY A 179 -8.16 22.06 -15.31
N ILE A 180 -7.73 22.03 -14.07
CA ILE A 180 -7.05 23.18 -13.43
C ILE A 180 -5.71 23.48 -14.15
N ILE A 181 -4.94 22.44 -14.44
CA ILE A 181 -3.65 22.58 -15.13
C ILE A 181 -3.84 23.09 -16.55
N ILE A 182 -4.83 22.54 -17.29
CA ILE A 182 -5.17 23.01 -18.63
C ILE A 182 -5.54 24.48 -18.62
N ASP A 183 -6.37 24.92 -17.67
CA ASP A 183 -6.79 26.32 -17.55
C ASP A 183 -5.60 27.25 -17.26
N ILE A 184 -4.66 26.83 -16.39
CA ILE A 184 -3.46 27.61 -16.07
C ILE A 184 -2.55 27.75 -17.31
N PHE A 185 -2.27 26.65 -18.02
CA PHE A 185 -1.32 26.63 -19.12
C PHE A 185 -1.93 26.96 -20.51
N ASN A 186 -3.20 27.33 -20.54
CA ASN A 186 -3.88 27.96 -21.68
C ASN A 186 -4.06 29.48 -21.54
N LYS A 187 -3.66 30.08 -20.43
CA LYS A 187 -3.59 31.53 -20.30
C LYS A 187 -2.56 32.14 -21.27
N PRO A 188 -2.54 33.49 -21.47
CA PRO A 188 -1.41 34.14 -22.12
C PRO A 188 -0.07 33.70 -21.49
N ILE A 189 0.95 33.52 -22.31
CA ILE A 189 2.24 32.94 -21.88
C ILE A 189 2.87 33.71 -20.70
N GLU A 190 2.74 35.04 -20.72
CA GLU A 190 3.23 35.95 -19.68
C GLU A 190 2.53 35.78 -18.33
N GLU A 191 1.35 35.21 -18.31
CA GLU A 191 0.59 34.92 -17.09
C GLU A 191 0.82 33.49 -16.57
N GLN A 192 1.49 32.65 -17.35
CA GLN A 192 1.72 31.26 -16.99
C GLN A 192 2.93 31.09 -16.07
N PRO A 193 2.91 30.12 -15.15
CA PRO A 193 4.11 29.79 -14.38
C PRO A 193 5.22 29.25 -15.28
N GLN A 194 6.48 29.51 -14.91
CA GLN A 194 7.63 29.02 -15.67
C GLN A 194 7.89 27.52 -15.43
N GLY A 195 7.34 26.97 -14.37
CA GLY A 195 7.54 25.57 -14.02
C GLY A 195 6.58 25.08 -12.95
N ILE A 196 6.74 23.82 -12.59
CA ILE A 196 5.99 23.12 -11.54
C ILE A 196 6.98 22.49 -10.59
N ALA A 197 6.76 22.65 -9.29
CA ALA A 197 7.48 21.95 -8.24
C ALA A 197 6.52 20.99 -7.51
N ASP A 198 6.90 19.70 -7.43
CA ASP A 198 6.19 18.66 -6.68
C ASP A 198 7.02 18.30 -5.44
N MET A 199 6.53 18.71 -4.26
CA MET A 199 7.17 18.45 -2.98
C MET A 199 6.60 17.17 -2.37
N GLY A 200 7.41 16.13 -2.24
CA GLY A 200 6.96 14.77 -1.93
C GLY A 200 6.61 14.00 -3.20
N CYS A 201 7.40 14.18 -4.25
CA CYS A 201 7.10 13.69 -5.60
C CYS A 201 7.05 12.15 -5.73
N GLY A 202 7.51 11.42 -4.71
CA GLY A 202 7.53 9.96 -4.74
C GLY A 202 8.31 9.43 -5.95
N ASP A 203 7.67 8.59 -6.76
CA ASP A 203 8.24 8.02 -7.98
C ASP A 203 8.19 8.94 -9.21
N GLY A 204 7.73 10.18 -9.05
CA GLY A 204 7.67 11.18 -10.12
C GLY A 204 6.53 11.01 -11.14
N MET A 205 5.66 10.02 -10.95
CA MET A 205 4.57 9.74 -11.90
C MET A 205 3.59 10.90 -12.06
N PHE A 206 3.39 11.72 -11.03
CA PHE A 206 2.55 12.91 -11.13
C PHE A 206 3.19 13.98 -12.04
N LEU A 207 4.47 14.28 -11.86
CA LEU A 207 5.19 15.20 -12.74
C LEU A 207 5.17 14.72 -14.19
N LYS A 208 5.36 13.42 -14.42
CA LYS A 208 5.27 12.82 -15.74
C LYS A 208 3.88 13.02 -16.36
N HIS A 209 2.83 12.78 -15.58
CA HIS A 209 1.46 13.00 -16.00
C HIS A 209 1.22 14.47 -16.39
N LEU A 210 1.64 15.43 -15.55
CA LEU A 210 1.49 16.85 -15.81
C LEU A 210 2.27 17.29 -17.05
N HIS A 211 3.49 16.79 -17.24
CA HIS A 211 4.27 17.08 -18.44
C HIS A 211 3.54 16.61 -19.71
N GLN A 212 3.08 15.37 -19.75
CA GLN A 212 2.34 14.83 -20.89
C GLN A 212 1.04 15.59 -21.15
N LEU A 213 0.33 15.97 -20.08
CA LEU A 213 -0.90 16.76 -20.16
C LEU A 213 -0.63 18.15 -20.79
N ILE A 214 0.40 18.85 -20.28
CA ILE A 214 0.75 20.19 -20.75
C ILE A 214 1.20 20.14 -22.22
N LEU A 215 2.07 19.20 -22.58
CA LEU A 215 2.54 19.04 -23.95
C LEU A 215 1.38 18.75 -24.92
N GLY A 216 0.47 17.85 -24.52
CA GLY A 216 -0.57 17.36 -25.41
C GLY A 216 -1.80 18.26 -25.52
N LYS A 217 -2.11 19.06 -24.47
CA LYS A 217 -3.43 19.71 -24.36
C LYS A 217 -3.40 21.21 -24.08
N THR A 218 -2.23 21.87 -24.06
CA THR A 218 -2.17 23.27 -23.68
C THR A 218 -1.46 24.17 -24.67
N LEU A 219 -1.68 25.49 -24.55
CA LEU A 219 -0.97 26.51 -25.30
C LEU A 219 0.55 26.46 -25.03
N ARG A 220 0.95 26.21 -23.78
CA ARG A 220 2.36 26.04 -23.42
C ARG A 220 3.01 24.89 -24.18
N GLY A 221 2.34 23.76 -24.28
CA GLY A 221 2.85 22.60 -25.01
C GLY A 221 3.09 22.88 -26.49
N LYS A 222 2.21 23.65 -27.12
CA LYS A 222 2.38 24.08 -28.53
C LYS A 222 3.57 25.01 -28.75
N GLN A 223 4.07 25.61 -27.67
CA GLN A 223 5.15 26.60 -27.73
C GLN A 223 6.34 26.19 -26.83
N ILE A 224 6.48 24.90 -26.53
CA ILE A 224 7.43 24.40 -25.55
C ILE A 224 8.88 24.70 -25.91
N GLU A 225 9.21 24.71 -27.21
CA GLU A 225 10.56 25.04 -27.69
C GLU A 225 10.94 26.50 -27.39
N LYS A 226 9.98 27.41 -27.50
CA LYS A 226 10.20 28.83 -27.24
C LYS A 226 10.07 29.18 -25.76
N TYR A 227 9.18 28.50 -25.08
CA TYR A 227 8.88 28.70 -23.65
C TYR A 227 8.99 27.37 -22.91
N PRO A 228 10.20 26.93 -22.59
CA PRO A 228 10.41 25.64 -21.91
C PRO A 228 9.75 25.62 -20.53
N LEU A 229 9.35 24.43 -20.11
CA LEU A 229 8.74 24.17 -18.79
C LEU A 229 9.77 23.57 -17.85
N ILE A 230 9.93 24.14 -16.66
CA ILE A 230 10.79 23.60 -15.62
C ILE A 230 9.96 22.68 -14.72
N LEU A 231 10.40 21.43 -14.57
CA LEU A 231 9.80 20.48 -13.64
C LEU A 231 10.78 20.15 -12.54
N VAL A 232 10.35 20.31 -11.29
CA VAL A 232 11.16 20.01 -10.11
C VAL A 232 10.43 19.00 -9.24
N GLY A 233 11.04 17.83 -9.01
CA GLY A 233 10.58 16.85 -8.02
C GLY A 233 11.51 16.83 -6.82
N ALA A 234 10.96 16.89 -5.63
CA ALA A 234 11.70 16.75 -4.37
C ALA A 234 11.04 15.71 -3.48
N ASP A 235 11.85 14.83 -2.88
CA ASP A 235 11.40 13.85 -1.90
C ASP A 235 12.49 13.61 -0.85
N LEU A 236 12.11 13.30 0.38
CA LEU A 236 13.05 12.95 1.44
C LEU A 236 13.62 11.53 1.27
N ASN A 237 12.91 10.67 0.56
CA ASN A 237 13.29 9.28 0.37
C ASN A 237 14.20 9.13 -0.86
N LYS A 238 15.46 8.77 -0.64
CA LYS A 238 16.45 8.58 -1.72
C LYS A 238 16.01 7.56 -2.78
N LYS A 239 15.38 6.46 -2.36
CA LYS A 239 14.88 5.42 -3.30
C LYS A 239 13.74 5.94 -4.16
N ALA A 240 12.85 6.78 -3.61
CA ALA A 240 11.80 7.43 -4.37
C ALA A 240 12.39 8.36 -5.44
N ILE A 241 13.41 9.15 -5.09
CA ILE A 241 14.14 10.00 -6.07
C ILE A 241 14.82 9.18 -7.16
N GLU A 242 15.42 8.03 -6.83
CA GLU A 242 16.03 7.14 -7.83
C GLU A 242 14.98 6.60 -8.82
N GLU A 243 13.81 6.18 -8.33
CA GLU A 243 12.69 5.76 -9.18
C GLU A 243 12.12 6.94 -9.99
N SER A 244 11.97 8.11 -9.38
CA SER A 244 11.55 9.32 -10.07
C SER A 244 12.46 9.68 -11.24
N ARG A 245 13.77 9.60 -11.07
CA ARG A 245 14.74 9.82 -12.15
C ARG A 245 14.50 8.85 -13.31
N LYS A 246 14.37 7.54 -13.03
CA LYS A 246 14.10 6.52 -14.07
C LYS A 246 12.79 6.79 -14.83
N ASN A 247 11.77 7.24 -14.12
CA ASN A 247 10.46 7.53 -14.72
C ASN A 247 10.46 8.81 -15.55
N LEU A 248 11.31 9.77 -15.21
CA LEU A 248 11.42 11.08 -15.86
C LEU A 248 12.54 11.17 -16.90
N ASP A 249 13.50 10.25 -16.95
CA ASP A 249 14.60 10.24 -17.95
C ASP A 249 14.13 10.19 -19.41
N LYS A 250 12.85 9.94 -19.64
CA LYS A 250 12.22 9.87 -20.97
C LYS A 250 11.18 10.97 -21.21
N VAL A 251 11.26 12.05 -20.41
CA VAL A 251 10.26 13.13 -20.39
C VAL A 251 10.81 14.41 -21.03
#